data_38b7d75847fb7a7d371f7ca80244fee8
#
_entry.id   38b7d75847fb7a7d371f7ca80244fee8
#
_cell.length_a   1.000
_cell.length_b   1.000
_cell.length_c   1.000
_cell.angle_alpha   90.00
_cell.angle_beta   90.00
_cell.angle_gamma   90.00
#
_symmetry.space_group_name_H-M   'P 1'
#
loop_
_entity.id
_entity.type
_entity.pdbx_description
1 polymer ?
#
loop_
_entity_poly.entity_id
_entity_poly.type
_entity_poly.pdbx_seq_one_letter_code
_entity_poly.pdbx_strand_id
1 'polypeptide(L)'
;MKKTVLLFFFLGLFFSCKESNFSNKEISDATIEFTDYYNRKVKVKQKPQTVVSISPGITEILFDLGVGNKIIGRTIFCNFPKEALQIEAIGGISDANLERIIALRPQIVITSSMVRKDLVENIEKAGISIICLPERSNIEGVFGTIRILGKIFDKENTADSLINNMKNQLNEIKSTYNDNSYKPSIYYVVGYGATGDFTAGRDTYINEIIELSGGRNIANNISNWSYSKEELFAQQPDYIIVRQEDLNHFINTAPYKDLKAVKQKKVLGINSSLIDCQTCRSIEAIRIISNFIHQK
;
A
#
# COMPACT_ATOMS: atom_id res chain seq x y z
N MET A 1 99.66 -13.51 23.12
CA MET A 1 98.60 -13.77 22.11
C MET A 1 97.24 -13.92 22.86
N LYS A 2 96.47 -12.84 22.92
CA LYS A 2 95.19 -12.83 23.58
C LYS A 2 94.07 -12.73 22.49
N LYS A 3 93.25 -13.77 22.39
CA LYS A 3 92.17 -13.80 21.46
C LYS A 3 90.93 -13.14 22.15
N THR A 4 90.48 -12.03 21.63
CA THR A 4 89.21 -11.35 22.03
C THR A 4 88.08 -11.93 21.27
N VAL A 5 87.10 -12.49 21.95
CA VAL A 5 85.85 -12.98 21.37
C VAL A 5 84.83 -11.85 21.44
N LEU A 6 84.35 -11.39 20.29
CA LEU A 6 83.32 -10.36 20.16
C LEU A 6 81.94 -11.04 20.13
N LEU A 7 81.14 -10.80 21.18
CA LEU A 7 79.79 -11.34 21.30
C LEU A 7 78.79 -10.36 20.67
N PHE A 8 78.22 -10.71 19.50
CA PHE A 8 77.17 -9.94 18.87
C PHE A 8 75.83 -10.24 19.53
N PHE A 9 75.26 -9.23 20.20
CA PHE A 9 73.92 -9.27 20.77
C PHE A 9 72.91 -8.90 19.69
N PHE A 10 72.13 -9.91 19.19
CA PHE A 10 71.10 -9.71 18.18
C PHE A 10 69.82 -9.31 18.89
N LEU A 11 69.45 -8.01 18.84
CA LEU A 11 68.22 -7.47 19.44
C LEU A 11 67.07 -7.70 18.46
N GLY A 12 66.33 -8.77 18.64
CA GLY A 12 65.14 -9.08 17.81
C GLY A 12 63.97 -8.14 18.16
N LEU A 13 63.68 -7.20 17.25
CA LEU A 13 62.47 -6.39 17.28
C LEU A 13 61.29 -7.26 16.88
N PHE A 14 60.51 -7.71 17.85
CA PHE A 14 59.18 -8.27 17.60
C PHE A 14 58.22 -7.16 17.22
N PHE A 15 57.98 -6.98 15.90
CA PHE A 15 56.82 -6.26 15.40
C PHE A 15 55.59 -7.11 15.66
N SER A 16 54.88 -6.77 16.75
CA SER A 16 53.52 -7.29 16.99
C SER A 16 52.59 -6.64 15.98
N CYS A 17 52.29 -7.34 14.89
CA CYS A 17 51.15 -7.00 14.03
C CYS A 17 49.87 -7.21 14.86
N LYS A 18 49.27 -6.10 15.29
CA LYS A 18 47.92 -6.09 15.84
C LYS A 18 46.98 -6.37 14.66
N GLU A 19 46.59 -7.62 14.49
CA GLU A 19 45.47 -7.97 13.60
C GLU A 19 44.25 -7.19 14.08
N SER A 20 43.87 -6.17 13.30
CA SER A 20 42.56 -5.57 13.40
C SER A 20 41.56 -6.63 12.98
N ASN A 21 40.93 -7.27 13.95
CA ASN A 21 39.72 -8.04 13.72
C ASN A 21 38.66 -7.09 13.11
N PHE A 22 38.65 -7.00 11.78
CA PHE A 22 37.45 -6.62 11.08
C PHE A 22 36.42 -7.70 11.45
N SER A 23 35.61 -7.42 12.46
CA SER A 23 34.39 -8.14 12.70
C SER A 23 33.59 -8.08 11.39
N ASN A 24 33.68 -9.13 10.58
CA ASN A 24 32.67 -9.43 9.60
C ASN A 24 31.38 -9.54 10.41
N LYS A 25 30.61 -8.44 10.43
CA LYS A 25 29.25 -8.47 10.94
C LYS A 25 28.54 -9.45 10.00
N GLU A 26 28.48 -10.71 10.43
CA GLU A 26 27.63 -11.71 9.76
C GLU A 26 26.28 -11.04 9.58
N ILE A 27 25.93 -10.79 8.31
CA ILE A 27 24.57 -10.39 7.96
C ILE A 27 23.74 -11.58 8.41
N SER A 28 23.10 -11.46 9.56
CA SER A 28 22.29 -12.53 10.11
C SER A 28 21.29 -12.92 9.02
N ASP A 29 21.32 -14.17 8.59
CA ASP A 29 20.34 -14.76 7.66
C ASP A 29 18.97 -14.91 8.37
N ALA A 30 18.56 -13.86 9.08
CA ALA A 30 17.30 -13.83 9.76
C ALA A 30 16.18 -13.98 8.72
N THR A 31 15.36 -14.98 8.93
CA THR A 31 14.19 -15.24 8.10
C THR A 31 12.94 -14.94 8.89
N ILE A 32 11.95 -14.40 8.22
CA ILE A 32 10.60 -14.19 8.76
C ILE A 32 9.69 -15.22 8.14
N GLU A 33 8.88 -15.87 8.97
CA GLU A 33 7.82 -16.75 8.52
C GLU A 33 6.47 -16.05 8.70
N PHE A 34 5.61 -16.16 7.70
CA PHE A 34 4.21 -15.75 7.80
C PHE A 34 3.33 -16.55 6.84
N THR A 35 2.03 -16.51 7.09
CA THR A 35 1.05 -17.11 6.19
C THR A 35 0.54 -16.01 5.26
N ASP A 36 0.66 -16.21 3.97
CA ASP A 36 0.24 -15.26 2.94
C ASP A 36 -1.25 -15.41 2.55
N TYR A 37 -1.71 -14.58 1.61
CA TYR A 37 -3.10 -14.60 1.13
C TYR A 37 -3.55 -15.98 0.61
N TYR A 38 -2.66 -16.75 -0.01
CA TYR A 38 -2.96 -18.08 -0.51
C TYR A 38 -2.79 -19.20 0.54
N ASN A 39 -2.74 -18.83 1.83
CA ASN A 39 -2.50 -19.75 2.95
C ASN A 39 -1.17 -20.53 2.86
N ARG A 40 -0.17 -19.98 2.14
CA ARG A 40 1.16 -20.55 2.06
C ARG A 40 2.00 -20.09 3.25
N LYS A 41 2.74 -21.01 3.87
CA LYS A 41 3.80 -20.66 4.83
C LYS A 41 5.03 -20.23 4.04
N VAL A 42 5.28 -18.91 4.03
CA VAL A 42 6.37 -18.31 3.26
C VAL A 42 7.48 -17.90 4.21
N LYS A 43 8.72 -18.28 3.87
CA LYS A 43 9.94 -17.84 4.54
C LYS A 43 10.60 -16.76 3.69
N VAL A 44 10.83 -15.60 4.26
CA VAL A 44 11.45 -14.47 3.58
C VAL A 44 12.72 -14.09 4.30
N LYS A 45 13.81 -13.98 3.56
CA LYS A 45 15.07 -13.43 4.08
C LYS A 45 14.86 -11.94 4.38
N GLN A 46 15.25 -11.50 5.59
CA GLN A 46 15.19 -10.08 5.96
C GLN A 46 16.17 -9.22 5.14
N LYS A 47 15.85 -7.94 5.04
CA LYS A 47 16.67 -6.92 4.37
C LYS A 47 16.98 -7.23 2.90
N PRO A 48 15.99 -7.63 2.09
CA PRO A 48 16.23 -7.82 0.67
C PRO A 48 16.77 -6.52 0.05
N GLN A 49 17.72 -6.65 -0.88
CA GLN A 49 18.33 -5.50 -1.54
C GLN A 49 17.62 -5.15 -2.86
N THR A 50 16.87 -6.10 -3.41
CA THR A 50 16.10 -5.90 -4.64
C THR A 50 14.70 -6.48 -4.50
N VAL A 51 13.70 -5.70 -4.88
CA VAL A 51 12.28 -6.08 -4.81
C VAL A 51 11.55 -5.71 -6.11
N VAL A 52 10.67 -6.59 -6.55
CA VAL A 52 9.65 -6.28 -7.55
C VAL A 52 8.32 -6.10 -6.82
N SER A 53 7.65 -4.98 -7.03
CA SER A 53 6.33 -4.67 -6.44
C SER A 53 5.23 -4.79 -7.49
N ILE A 54 4.31 -5.75 -7.28
CA ILE A 54 3.15 -5.96 -8.16
C ILE A 54 1.88 -5.38 -7.49
N SER A 55 1.98 -4.17 -6.93
CA SER A 55 0.84 -3.46 -6.36
C SER A 55 1.19 -1.98 -6.15
N PRO A 56 0.34 -1.03 -6.59
CA PRO A 56 0.54 0.38 -6.33
C PRO A 56 0.66 0.69 -4.84
N GLY A 57 -0.24 0.15 -4.02
CA GLY A 57 -0.22 0.42 -2.58
C GLY A 57 1.04 -0.10 -1.89
N ILE A 58 1.54 -1.29 -2.28
CA ILE A 58 2.81 -1.81 -1.77
C ILE A 58 3.98 -0.92 -2.19
N THR A 59 4.00 -0.48 -3.45
CA THR A 59 5.02 0.46 -3.94
C THR A 59 5.06 1.72 -3.10
N GLU A 60 3.91 2.36 -2.84
CA GLU A 60 3.81 3.56 -2.02
C GLU A 60 4.35 3.32 -0.60
N ILE A 61 3.91 2.25 0.07
CA ILE A 61 4.37 1.92 1.43
C ILE A 61 5.89 1.66 1.47
N LEU A 62 6.47 1.02 0.45
CA LEU A 62 7.92 0.83 0.38
C LEU A 62 8.67 2.16 0.27
N PHE A 63 8.14 3.14 -0.46
CA PHE A 63 8.69 4.49 -0.47
C PHE A 63 8.55 5.18 0.89
N ASP A 64 7.39 5.09 1.53
CA ASP A 64 7.14 5.66 2.87
C ASP A 64 8.07 5.05 3.94
N LEU A 65 8.42 3.77 3.81
CA LEU A 65 9.40 3.09 4.67
C LEU A 65 10.86 3.47 4.37
N GLY A 66 11.10 4.29 3.33
CA GLY A 66 12.45 4.72 2.92
C GLY A 66 13.25 3.63 2.19
N VAL A 67 12.59 2.66 1.58
CA VAL A 67 13.22 1.56 0.82
C VAL A 67 12.84 1.56 -0.67
N GLY A 68 12.29 2.65 -1.17
CA GLY A 68 11.91 2.81 -2.57
C GLY A 68 13.07 2.58 -3.55
N ASN A 69 14.30 2.90 -3.15
CA ASN A 69 15.52 2.66 -3.93
C ASN A 69 15.87 1.17 -4.14
N LYS A 70 15.19 0.26 -3.43
CA LYS A 70 15.33 -1.19 -3.60
C LYS A 70 14.35 -1.76 -4.63
N ILE A 71 13.37 -0.99 -5.08
CA ILE A 71 12.39 -1.41 -6.07
C ILE A 71 13.05 -1.38 -7.44
N ILE A 72 13.15 -2.55 -8.09
CA ILE A 72 13.76 -2.70 -9.43
C ILE A 72 12.73 -3.02 -10.51
N GLY A 73 11.47 -3.28 -10.12
CA GLY A 73 10.36 -3.49 -11.04
C GLY A 73 9.03 -3.15 -10.38
N ARG A 74 8.13 -2.54 -11.15
CA ARG A 74 6.79 -2.11 -10.70
C ARG A 74 5.72 -2.35 -11.75
N THR A 75 4.46 -2.32 -11.36
CA THR A 75 3.38 -2.32 -12.38
C THR A 75 3.23 -0.95 -13.05
N ILE A 76 2.60 -0.92 -14.22
CA ILE A 76 2.27 0.33 -14.92
C ILE A 76 1.36 1.26 -14.09
N PHE A 77 0.64 0.72 -13.09
CA PHE A 77 -0.26 1.47 -12.22
C PHE A 77 0.45 2.10 -11.00
N CYS A 78 1.72 1.76 -10.75
CA CYS A 78 2.52 2.38 -9.68
C CYS A 78 3.04 3.74 -10.14
N ASN A 79 2.25 4.79 -9.97
CA ASN A 79 2.52 6.14 -10.44
C ASN A 79 2.80 7.15 -9.32
N PHE A 80 2.83 6.69 -8.08
CA PHE A 80 3.15 7.49 -6.92
C PHE A 80 4.14 6.74 -5.99
N PRO A 81 5.11 7.45 -5.39
CA PRO A 81 5.48 8.82 -5.70
C PRO A 81 6.05 8.95 -7.15
N LYS A 82 6.31 10.18 -7.61
CA LYS A 82 6.79 10.39 -9.00
C LYS A 82 8.09 9.65 -9.32
N GLU A 83 8.92 9.42 -8.32
CA GLU A 83 10.17 8.65 -8.41
C GLU A 83 9.90 7.20 -8.86
N ALA A 84 8.75 6.64 -8.51
CA ALA A 84 8.37 5.30 -8.96
C ALA A 84 8.34 5.18 -10.49
N LEU A 85 8.02 6.26 -11.21
CA LEU A 85 7.96 6.27 -12.67
C LEU A 85 9.31 5.99 -13.35
N GLN A 86 10.42 6.17 -12.64
CA GLN A 86 11.77 5.87 -13.14
C GLN A 86 12.12 4.38 -13.06
N ILE A 87 11.31 3.58 -12.35
CA ILE A 87 11.53 2.15 -12.17
C ILE A 87 10.92 1.39 -13.35
N GLU A 88 11.56 0.32 -13.78
CA GLU A 88 11.10 -0.51 -14.90
C GLU A 88 9.67 -1.02 -14.67
N ALA A 89 8.81 -0.86 -15.68
CA ALA A 89 7.45 -1.38 -15.66
C ALA A 89 7.43 -2.84 -16.14
N ILE A 90 6.86 -3.74 -15.32
CA ILE A 90 6.79 -5.19 -15.58
C ILE A 90 5.40 -5.65 -16.06
N GLY A 91 4.53 -4.75 -16.49
CA GLY A 91 3.16 -5.04 -16.90
C GLY A 91 2.11 -4.55 -15.92
N GLY A 92 0.89 -5.05 -16.00
CA GLY A 92 -0.21 -4.72 -15.09
C GLY A 92 -0.16 -5.51 -13.78
N ILE A 93 -1.28 -5.54 -13.04
CA ILE A 93 -1.40 -6.30 -11.78
C ILE A 93 -1.73 -7.77 -12.08
N SER A 94 -2.74 -8.00 -12.91
CA SER A 94 -3.19 -9.36 -13.26
C SER A 94 -2.41 -10.00 -14.40
N ASP A 95 -1.71 -9.20 -15.19
CA ASP A 95 -0.96 -9.56 -16.39
C ASP A 95 0.51 -9.14 -16.33
N ALA A 96 1.08 -9.13 -15.13
CA ALA A 96 2.51 -8.88 -14.93
C ALA A 96 3.37 -9.88 -15.71
N ASN A 97 4.39 -9.37 -16.41
CA ASN A 97 5.21 -10.16 -17.32
C ASN A 97 6.24 -10.99 -16.55
N LEU A 98 6.01 -12.31 -16.50
CA LEU A 98 6.86 -13.28 -15.81
C LEU A 98 8.33 -13.22 -16.30
N GLU A 99 8.54 -13.11 -17.61
CA GLU A 99 9.89 -13.13 -18.20
C GLU A 99 10.68 -11.90 -17.75
N ARG A 100 10.04 -10.72 -17.71
CA ARG A 100 10.66 -9.50 -17.18
C ARG A 100 11.00 -9.64 -15.69
N ILE A 101 10.09 -10.19 -14.89
CA ILE A 101 10.34 -10.43 -13.47
C ILE A 101 11.56 -11.34 -13.28
N ILE A 102 11.65 -12.43 -14.05
CA ILE A 102 12.78 -13.36 -14.00
C ILE A 102 14.08 -12.67 -14.44
N ALA A 103 14.04 -11.88 -15.52
CA ALA A 103 15.20 -11.16 -16.03
C ALA A 103 15.79 -10.16 -15.03
N LEU A 104 14.94 -9.50 -14.23
CA LEU A 104 15.35 -8.58 -13.16
C LEU A 104 16.03 -9.28 -11.97
N ARG A 105 15.86 -10.58 -11.80
CA ARG A 105 16.44 -11.39 -10.71
C ARG A 105 16.22 -10.76 -9.32
N PRO A 106 14.99 -10.41 -8.94
CA PRO A 106 14.73 -9.81 -7.64
C PRO A 106 15.01 -10.82 -6.52
N GLN A 107 15.43 -10.34 -5.36
CA GLN A 107 15.51 -11.18 -4.16
C GLN A 107 14.12 -11.52 -3.60
N ILE A 108 13.14 -10.67 -3.87
CA ILE A 108 11.74 -10.90 -3.47
C ILE A 108 10.78 -10.22 -4.44
N VAL A 109 9.66 -10.85 -4.69
CA VAL A 109 8.47 -10.26 -5.31
C VAL A 109 7.42 -10.06 -4.23
N ILE A 110 6.82 -8.87 -4.15
CA ILE A 110 5.75 -8.57 -3.21
C ILE A 110 4.51 -8.15 -4.00
N THR A 111 3.39 -8.80 -3.69
CA THR A 111 2.13 -8.58 -4.39
C THR A 111 0.94 -8.55 -3.43
N SER A 112 -0.21 -8.09 -3.92
CA SER A 112 -1.52 -8.17 -3.24
C SER A 112 -2.32 -9.40 -3.71
N SER A 113 -3.48 -9.60 -3.12
CA SER A 113 -4.46 -10.64 -3.46
C SER A 113 -4.98 -10.59 -4.91
N MET A 114 -4.79 -9.48 -5.61
CA MET A 114 -5.27 -9.30 -6.99
C MET A 114 -4.44 -10.05 -8.05
N VAL A 115 -3.26 -10.53 -7.70
CA VAL A 115 -2.41 -11.30 -8.61
C VAL A 115 -2.90 -12.73 -8.73
N ARG A 116 -2.94 -13.27 -9.93
CA ARG A 116 -3.40 -14.64 -10.19
C ARG A 116 -2.46 -15.67 -9.56
N LYS A 117 -3.05 -16.73 -9.03
CA LYS A 117 -2.32 -17.81 -8.34
C LYS A 117 -1.28 -18.50 -9.23
N ASP A 118 -1.60 -18.70 -10.51
CA ASP A 118 -0.69 -19.32 -11.47
C ASP A 118 0.59 -18.49 -11.70
N LEU A 119 0.49 -17.16 -11.71
CA LEU A 119 1.66 -16.29 -11.79
C LEU A 119 2.54 -16.42 -10.54
N VAL A 120 1.91 -16.47 -9.35
CA VAL A 120 2.62 -16.66 -8.08
C VAL A 120 3.39 -17.99 -8.10
N GLU A 121 2.75 -19.08 -8.50
CA GLU A 121 3.37 -20.42 -8.60
C GLU A 121 4.51 -20.45 -9.62
N ASN A 122 4.39 -19.75 -10.75
CA ASN A 122 5.43 -19.71 -11.78
C ASN A 122 6.65 -18.91 -11.31
N ILE A 123 6.47 -17.82 -10.55
CA ILE A 123 7.57 -17.05 -9.94
C ILE A 123 8.32 -17.95 -8.92
N GLU A 124 7.59 -18.72 -8.10
CA GLU A 124 8.23 -19.68 -7.17
C GLU A 124 9.00 -20.79 -7.89
N LYS A 125 8.43 -21.37 -8.95
CA LYS A 125 9.12 -22.37 -9.80
C LYS A 125 10.39 -21.83 -10.43
N ALA A 126 10.46 -20.51 -10.68
CA ALA A 126 11.67 -19.84 -11.14
C ALA A 126 12.71 -19.62 -10.01
N GLY A 127 12.44 -20.07 -8.78
CA GLY A 127 13.33 -19.93 -7.63
C GLY A 127 13.35 -18.53 -6.99
N ILE A 128 12.36 -17.68 -7.28
CA ILE A 128 12.24 -16.33 -6.74
C ILE A 128 11.28 -16.34 -5.56
N SER A 129 11.71 -15.79 -4.43
CA SER A 129 10.82 -15.62 -3.27
C SER A 129 9.67 -14.67 -3.61
N ILE A 130 8.43 -15.08 -3.34
CA ILE A 130 7.26 -14.26 -3.55
C ILE A 130 6.32 -14.32 -2.36
N ILE A 131 5.80 -13.16 -1.97
CA ILE A 131 4.76 -13.04 -0.95
C ILE A 131 3.53 -12.35 -1.53
N CYS A 132 2.38 -12.89 -1.20
CA CYS A 132 1.09 -12.34 -1.56
C CYS A 132 0.42 -11.80 -0.30
N LEU A 133 0.48 -10.48 -0.09
CA LEU A 133 -0.12 -9.84 1.07
C LEU A 133 -1.64 -9.85 0.94
N PRO A 134 -2.38 -10.15 2.02
CA PRO A 134 -3.82 -10.16 1.96
C PRO A 134 -4.36 -8.75 1.71
N GLU A 135 -5.43 -8.69 0.93
CA GLU A 135 -6.25 -7.49 0.86
C GLU A 135 -6.92 -7.25 2.21
N ARG A 136 -7.05 -5.99 2.58
CA ARG A 136 -7.64 -5.59 3.86
C ARG A 136 -8.85 -4.71 3.61
N SER A 137 -9.93 -5.03 4.29
CA SER A 137 -11.19 -4.27 4.19
C SER A 137 -11.25 -3.09 5.17
N ASN A 138 -10.16 -2.81 5.89
CA ASN A 138 -10.13 -1.77 6.92
C ASN A 138 -8.73 -1.15 7.10
N ILE A 139 -8.68 -0.02 7.79
CA ILE A 139 -7.44 0.74 8.05
C ILE A 139 -6.44 -0.04 8.94
N GLU A 140 -6.92 -0.86 9.86
CA GLU A 140 -6.05 -1.73 10.66
C GLU A 140 -5.31 -2.74 9.78
N GLY A 141 -5.93 -3.18 8.69
CA GLY A 141 -5.27 -4.00 7.68
C GLY A 141 -4.13 -3.27 6.97
N VAL A 142 -4.29 -1.98 6.70
CA VAL A 142 -3.19 -1.14 6.17
C VAL A 142 -2.05 -1.10 7.17
N PHE A 143 -2.33 -0.87 8.46
CA PHE A 143 -1.32 -0.92 9.52
C PHE A 143 -0.62 -2.28 9.58
N GLY A 144 -1.38 -3.37 9.41
CA GLY A 144 -0.82 -4.73 9.32
C GLY A 144 0.17 -4.88 8.17
N THR A 145 -0.17 -4.37 6.99
CA THR A 145 0.71 -4.38 5.80
C THR A 145 1.98 -3.55 6.04
N ILE A 146 1.86 -2.35 6.61
CA ILE A 146 3.00 -1.49 6.96
C ILE A 146 3.93 -2.21 7.94
N ARG A 147 3.39 -2.90 8.98
CA ARG A 147 4.21 -3.67 9.94
C ARG A 147 4.93 -4.85 9.29
N ILE A 148 4.24 -5.60 8.41
CA ILE A 148 4.86 -6.75 7.71
C ILE A 148 6.01 -6.26 6.84
N LEU A 149 5.81 -5.21 6.05
CA LEU A 149 6.86 -4.62 5.21
C LEU A 149 7.98 -4.03 6.06
N GLY A 150 7.65 -3.36 7.17
CA GLY A 150 8.63 -2.89 8.15
C GLY A 150 9.56 -4.01 8.62
N LYS A 151 9.01 -5.15 9.02
CA LYS A 151 9.79 -6.33 9.43
C LYS A 151 10.66 -6.89 8.31
N ILE A 152 10.12 -7.03 7.10
CA ILE A 152 10.87 -7.57 5.95
C ILE A 152 12.10 -6.70 5.65
N PHE A 153 11.96 -5.38 5.71
CA PHE A 153 13.02 -4.45 5.36
C PHE A 153 13.83 -3.90 6.55
N ASP A 154 13.60 -4.40 7.77
CA ASP A 154 14.25 -3.91 9.01
C ASP A 154 13.98 -2.41 9.24
N LYS A 155 12.70 -2.05 9.14
CA LYS A 155 12.18 -0.68 9.24
C LYS A 155 11.02 -0.58 10.23
N GLU A 156 11.01 -1.40 11.29
CA GLU A 156 9.93 -1.46 12.27
C GLU A 156 9.69 -0.10 12.94
N ASN A 157 10.74 0.61 13.32
CA ASN A 157 10.60 1.94 13.94
C ASN A 157 9.96 2.95 12.98
N THR A 158 10.30 2.89 11.69
CA THR A 158 9.68 3.74 10.66
C THR A 158 8.21 3.36 10.46
N ALA A 159 7.92 2.06 10.41
CA ALA A 159 6.56 1.54 10.30
C ALA A 159 5.67 2.00 11.47
N ASP A 160 6.17 1.89 12.71
CA ASP A 160 5.44 2.35 13.90
C ASP A 160 5.21 3.87 13.88
N SER A 161 6.20 4.65 13.44
CA SER A 161 6.07 6.09 13.30
C SER A 161 5.01 6.48 12.27
N LEU A 162 4.97 5.80 11.10
CA LEU A 162 3.94 6.00 10.08
C LEU A 162 2.55 5.69 10.62
N ILE A 163 2.38 4.55 11.29
CA ILE A 163 1.10 4.12 11.87
C ILE A 163 0.63 5.11 12.93
N ASN A 164 1.52 5.55 13.83
CA ASN A 164 1.18 6.51 14.87
C ASN A 164 0.76 7.85 14.27
N ASN A 165 1.44 8.33 13.22
CA ASN A 165 1.06 9.52 12.50
C ASN A 165 -0.33 9.39 11.86
N MET A 166 -0.62 8.26 11.20
CA MET A 166 -1.95 7.99 10.65
C MET A 166 -3.04 8.00 11.71
N LYS A 167 -2.80 7.36 12.87
CA LYS A 167 -3.75 7.35 14.00
C LYS A 167 -4.02 8.74 14.56
N ASN A 168 -2.97 9.55 14.71
CA ASN A 168 -3.12 10.93 15.18
C ASN A 168 -3.98 11.75 14.21
N GLN A 169 -3.70 11.66 12.91
CA GLN A 169 -4.49 12.35 11.89
C GLN A 169 -5.95 11.88 11.86
N LEU A 170 -6.22 10.57 12.06
CA LEU A 170 -7.59 10.06 12.18
C LEU A 170 -8.32 10.66 13.40
N ASN A 171 -7.63 10.77 14.54
CA ASN A 171 -8.21 11.37 15.74
C ASN A 171 -8.50 12.87 15.52
N GLU A 172 -7.61 13.60 14.84
CA GLU A 172 -7.85 14.98 14.43
C GLU A 172 -9.11 15.10 13.57
N ILE A 173 -9.24 14.26 12.52
CA ILE A 173 -10.41 14.27 11.64
C ILE A 173 -11.68 13.99 12.46
N LYS A 174 -11.67 12.94 13.31
CA LYS A 174 -12.81 12.61 14.16
C LYS A 174 -13.22 13.75 15.09
N SER A 175 -12.29 14.57 15.55
CA SER A 175 -12.59 15.73 16.39
C SER A 175 -13.28 16.87 15.64
N THR A 176 -13.29 16.87 14.31
CA THR A 176 -13.94 17.93 13.50
C THR A 176 -15.45 17.74 13.35
N TYR A 177 -15.98 16.57 13.63
CA TYR A 177 -17.40 16.28 13.60
C TYR A 177 -17.85 15.57 14.89
N ASN A 178 -19.14 15.72 15.21
CA ASN A 178 -19.72 15.09 16.40
C ASN A 178 -20.30 13.72 16.01
N ASP A 179 -19.78 12.62 16.56
CA ASP A 179 -20.25 11.25 16.29
C ASP A 179 -21.73 11.01 16.65
N ASN A 180 -22.28 11.83 17.54
CA ASN A 180 -23.70 11.75 17.95
C ASN A 180 -24.64 12.60 17.08
N SER A 181 -24.12 13.30 16.06
CA SER A 181 -24.89 14.09 15.12
C SER A 181 -25.39 13.27 13.95
N TYR A 182 -26.26 13.88 13.14
CA TYR A 182 -26.68 13.31 11.87
C TYR A 182 -25.47 13.01 10.97
N LYS A 183 -25.37 11.76 10.50
CA LYS A 183 -24.34 11.32 9.55
C LYS A 183 -24.86 11.45 8.12
N PRO A 184 -24.29 12.35 7.31
CA PRO A 184 -24.70 12.52 5.92
C PRO A 184 -24.62 11.21 5.14
N SER A 185 -25.63 10.92 4.34
CA SER A 185 -25.66 9.74 3.48
C SER A 185 -24.80 9.97 2.23
N ILE A 186 -23.95 8.99 1.91
CA ILE A 186 -22.96 9.07 0.83
C ILE A 186 -23.14 7.90 -0.13
N TYR A 187 -23.11 8.18 -1.42
CA TYR A 187 -22.96 7.20 -2.48
C TYR A 187 -21.58 7.34 -3.13
N TYR A 188 -20.79 6.26 -3.16
CA TYR A 188 -19.51 6.22 -3.85
C TYR A 188 -19.68 5.55 -5.21
N VAL A 189 -19.33 6.24 -6.29
CA VAL A 189 -19.46 5.74 -7.66
C VAL A 189 -18.19 4.97 -8.03
N VAL A 190 -18.29 3.65 -8.12
CA VAL A 190 -17.22 2.76 -8.65
C VAL A 190 -17.37 2.62 -10.16
N GLY A 191 -18.60 2.50 -10.64
CA GLY A 191 -18.96 2.44 -12.05
C GLY A 191 -20.44 2.78 -12.24
N TYR A 192 -20.81 3.18 -13.45
CA TYR A 192 -22.17 3.59 -13.75
C TYR A 192 -22.47 3.48 -15.26
N GLY A 193 -23.75 3.50 -15.62
CA GLY A 193 -24.19 3.60 -17.01
C GLY A 193 -24.67 2.27 -17.60
N ALA A 194 -24.28 1.99 -18.84
CA ALA A 194 -24.82 0.86 -19.61
C ALA A 194 -24.42 -0.52 -19.06
N THR A 195 -23.28 -0.61 -18.38
CA THR A 195 -22.78 -1.87 -17.81
C THR A 195 -23.32 -2.17 -16.42
N GLY A 196 -24.14 -1.29 -15.87
CA GLY A 196 -24.68 -1.36 -14.51
C GLY A 196 -24.07 -0.32 -13.57
N ASP A 197 -24.66 -0.20 -12.38
CA ASP A 197 -24.18 0.69 -11.35
C ASP A 197 -23.43 -0.12 -10.30
N PHE A 198 -22.26 0.38 -9.91
CA PHE A 198 -21.37 -0.25 -8.94
C PHE A 198 -20.98 0.74 -7.87
N THR A 199 -21.03 0.29 -6.64
CA THR A 199 -20.62 1.04 -5.44
C THR A 199 -19.93 0.09 -4.46
N ALA A 200 -19.45 0.65 -3.37
CA ALA A 200 -18.75 -0.11 -2.33
C ALA A 200 -19.72 -0.57 -1.24
N GLY A 201 -19.94 -1.87 -1.09
CA GLY A 201 -20.73 -2.46 -0.02
C GLY A 201 -20.05 -2.40 1.35
N ARG A 202 -20.74 -2.90 2.39
CA ARG A 202 -20.33 -2.82 3.81
C ARG A 202 -18.99 -3.48 4.15
N ASP A 203 -18.57 -4.46 3.38
CA ASP A 203 -17.37 -5.27 3.60
C ASP A 203 -16.12 -4.73 2.86
N THR A 204 -16.23 -3.53 2.30
CA THR A 204 -15.16 -2.91 1.53
C THR A 204 -14.38 -1.88 2.34
N TYR A 205 -13.12 -1.69 1.96
CA TYR A 205 -12.27 -0.62 2.48
C TYR A 205 -12.87 0.77 2.28
N ILE A 206 -13.55 0.98 1.16
CA ILE A 206 -14.20 2.25 0.81
C ILE A 206 -15.34 2.56 1.79
N ASN A 207 -16.08 1.54 2.23
CA ASN A 207 -17.10 1.74 3.27
C ASN A 207 -16.49 2.32 4.55
N GLU A 208 -15.36 1.77 5.01
CA GLU A 208 -14.69 2.30 6.20
C GLU A 208 -14.16 3.73 6.00
N ILE A 209 -13.62 4.05 4.81
CA ILE A 209 -13.21 5.43 4.47
C ILE A 209 -14.37 6.41 4.64
N ILE A 210 -15.56 6.05 4.15
CA ILE A 210 -16.78 6.86 4.30
C ILE A 210 -17.15 7.03 5.77
N GLU A 211 -17.13 5.97 6.55
CA GLU A 211 -17.49 6.00 7.97
C GLU A 211 -16.48 6.82 8.80
N LEU A 212 -15.18 6.63 8.54
CA LEU A 212 -14.12 7.40 9.19
C LEU A 212 -14.15 8.90 8.81
N SER A 213 -14.80 9.24 7.70
CA SER A 213 -15.02 10.64 7.31
C SER A 213 -16.23 11.28 8.02
N GLY A 214 -16.95 10.52 8.86
CA GLY A 214 -18.17 10.98 9.53
C GLY A 214 -19.43 10.84 8.68
N GLY A 215 -19.37 10.17 7.54
CA GLY A 215 -20.51 9.87 6.68
C GLY A 215 -21.15 8.51 6.96
N ARG A 216 -22.24 8.20 6.26
CA ARG A 216 -22.92 6.92 6.23
C ARG A 216 -23.05 6.43 4.79
N ASN A 217 -22.49 5.28 4.51
CA ASN A 217 -22.62 4.67 3.18
C ASN A 217 -24.06 4.18 2.95
N ILE A 218 -24.71 4.61 1.84
CA ILE A 218 -26.07 4.14 1.52
C ILE A 218 -26.08 2.66 1.11
N ALA A 219 -24.96 2.12 0.64
CA ALA A 219 -24.82 0.72 0.25
C ALA A 219 -24.37 -0.21 1.41
N ASN A 220 -24.50 0.24 2.67
CA ASN A 220 -24.13 -0.57 3.84
C ASN A 220 -25.04 -1.80 4.05
N ASN A 221 -26.12 -1.94 3.30
CA ASN A 221 -27.01 -3.10 3.30
C ASN A 221 -26.55 -4.23 2.36
N ILE A 222 -25.61 -3.98 1.47
CA ILE A 222 -25.04 -4.98 0.55
C ILE A 222 -23.61 -5.36 0.92
N SER A 223 -23.18 -6.55 0.47
CA SER A 223 -21.83 -7.09 0.71
C SER A 223 -21.04 -7.28 -0.60
N ASN A 224 -21.40 -6.57 -1.66
CA ASN A 224 -20.76 -6.66 -2.97
C ASN A 224 -20.66 -5.28 -3.62
N TRP A 225 -20.37 -5.25 -4.90
CA TRP A 225 -20.17 -4.01 -5.66
C TRP A 225 -21.38 -3.59 -6.50
N SER A 226 -22.36 -4.47 -6.71
CA SER A 226 -23.53 -4.20 -7.55
C SER A 226 -24.58 -3.44 -6.75
N TYR A 227 -25.12 -2.36 -7.33
CA TYR A 227 -26.16 -1.54 -6.72
C TYR A 227 -27.26 -1.24 -7.74
N SER A 228 -28.51 -1.22 -7.30
CA SER A 228 -29.64 -0.92 -8.19
C SER A 228 -29.73 0.60 -8.42
N LYS A 229 -29.91 0.98 -9.68
CA LYS A 229 -30.16 2.37 -10.06
C LYS A 229 -31.46 2.87 -9.42
N GLU A 230 -32.48 2.04 -9.39
CA GLU A 230 -33.76 2.34 -8.79
C GLU A 230 -33.60 2.64 -7.29
N GLU A 231 -32.78 1.86 -6.60
CA GLU A 231 -32.51 2.08 -5.17
C GLU A 231 -31.72 3.36 -4.95
N LEU A 232 -30.73 3.68 -5.79
CA LEU A 232 -30.00 4.96 -5.75
C LEU A 232 -30.98 6.15 -5.85
N PHE A 233 -31.92 6.07 -6.77
CA PHE A 233 -32.93 7.11 -6.97
C PHE A 233 -33.98 7.16 -5.87
N ALA A 234 -34.30 6.04 -5.26
CA ALA A 234 -35.22 5.99 -4.11
C ALA A 234 -34.57 6.56 -2.84
N GLN A 235 -33.28 6.29 -2.60
CA GLN A 235 -32.56 6.74 -1.40
C GLN A 235 -32.10 8.20 -1.47
N GLN A 236 -31.83 8.75 -2.65
CA GLN A 236 -31.39 10.14 -2.84
C GLN A 236 -30.31 10.56 -1.85
N PRO A 237 -29.08 10.06 -1.96
CA PRO A 237 -27.99 10.36 -1.01
C PRO A 237 -27.75 11.88 -0.87
N ASP A 238 -27.31 12.31 0.30
CA ASP A 238 -26.98 13.71 0.57
C ASP A 238 -25.76 14.17 -0.24
N TYR A 239 -24.78 13.27 -0.41
CA TYR A 239 -23.52 13.51 -1.11
C TYR A 239 -23.18 12.33 -2.03
N ILE A 240 -22.48 12.66 -3.11
CA ILE A 240 -21.94 11.66 -4.05
C ILE A 240 -20.44 11.87 -4.15
N ILE A 241 -19.67 10.78 -4.17
CA ILE A 241 -18.24 10.79 -4.42
C ILE A 241 -17.99 10.01 -5.71
N VAL A 242 -17.23 10.59 -6.61
CA VAL A 242 -16.91 10.01 -7.91
C VAL A 242 -15.42 10.21 -8.21
N ARG A 243 -14.83 9.39 -9.06
CA ARG A 243 -13.47 9.62 -9.52
C ARG A 243 -13.36 10.99 -10.19
N GLN A 244 -12.26 11.70 -9.97
CA GLN A 244 -12.07 13.06 -10.49
C GLN A 244 -12.21 13.12 -12.01
N GLU A 245 -11.71 12.12 -12.71
CA GLU A 245 -11.79 12.01 -14.18
C GLU A 245 -13.22 11.81 -14.70
N ASP A 246 -14.08 11.18 -13.90
CA ASP A 246 -15.47 10.88 -14.28
C ASP A 246 -16.46 11.97 -13.87
N LEU A 247 -16.04 12.93 -13.03
CA LEU A 247 -16.93 13.92 -12.43
C LEU A 247 -17.82 14.64 -13.47
N ASN A 248 -17.20 15.23 -14.48
CA ASN A 248 -17.92 16.00 -15.48
C ASN A 248 -18.88 15.14 -16.31
N HIS A 249 -18.49 13.89 -16.59
CA HIS A 249 -19.34 12.98 -17.33
C HIS A 249 -20.52 12.53 -16.46
N PHE A 250 -20.30 12.14 -15.22
CA PHE A 250 -21.34 11.66 -14.30
C PHE A 250 -22.44 12.71 -14.08
N ILE A 251 -22.07 13.94 -13.73
CA ILE A 251 -23.04 15.00 -13.41
C ILE A 251 -23.86 15.47 -14.62
N ASN A 252 -23.44 15.16 -15.85
CA ASN A 252 -24.15 15.52 -17.09
C ASN A 252 -24.87 14.33 -17.73
N THR A 253 -24.68 13.11 -17.24
CA THR A 253 -25.26 11.90 -17.84
C THR A 253 -26.64 11.60 -17.24
N ALA A 254 -27.64 11.35 -18.12
CA ALA A 254 -28.95 10.86 -17.69
C ALA A 254 -28.83 9.37 -17.24
N PRO A 255 -29.55 8.98 -16.19
CA PRO A 255 -30.42 9.80 -15.35
C PRO A 255 -29.72 10.49 -14.16
N TYR A 256 -28.43 10.27 -13.92
CA TYR A 256 -27.69 10.70 -12.70
C TYR A 256 -27.71 12.21 -12.49
N LYS A 257 -27.74 13.02 -13.58
CA LYS A 257 -27.90 14.48 -13.50
C LYS A 257 -29.16 14.92 -12.73
N ASP A 258 -30.14 14.02 -12.60
CA ASP A 258 -31.41 14.30 -11.94
C ASP A 258 -31.39 13.99 -10.44
N LEU A 259 -30.34 13.37 -9.91
CA LEU A 259 -30.16 13.15 -8.48
C LEU A 259 -30.11 14.48 -7.71
N LYS A 260 -30.72 14.50 -6.53
CA LYS A 260 -30.79 15.69 -5.67
C LYS A 260 -29.38 16.22 -5.35
N ALA A 261 -28.44 15.35 -5.03
CA ALA A 261 -27.07 15.73 -4.73
C ALA A 261 -26.38 16.41 -5.94
N VAL A 262 -26.64 15.96 -7.18
CA VAL A 262 -26.10 16.59 -8.39
C VAL A 262 -26.70 17.99 -8.58
N LYS A 263 -28.03 18.12 -8.49
CA LYS A 263 -28.72 19.42 -8.59
C LYS A 263 -28.27 20.42 -7.52
N GLN A 264 -27.88 19.94 -6.34
CA GLN A 264 -27.38 20.74 -5.23
C GLN A 264 -25.88 20.96 -5.24
N LYS A 265 -25.14 20.48 -6.27
CA LYS A 265 -23.67 20.56 -6.36
C LYS A 265 -22.94 19.87 -5.20
N LYS A 266 -23.54 18.83 -4.63
CA LYS A 266 -22.99 18.00 -3.54
C LYS A 266 -22.33 16.73 -4.11
N VAL A 267 -21.52 16.90 -5.14
CA VAL A 267 -20.75 15.84 -5.79
C VAL A 267 -19.27 16.18 -5.69
N LEU A 268 -18.50 15.30 -5.07
CA LEU A 268 -17.06 15.41 -4.92
C LEU A 268 -16.34 14.54 -5.95
N GLY A 269 -15.51 15.17 -6.79
CA GLY A 269 -14.50 14.45 -7.55
C GLY A 269 -13.26 14.22 -6.70
N ILE A 270 -12.80 12.98 -6.58
CA ILE A 270 -11.62 12.63 -5.79
C ILE A 270 -10.63 11.82 -6.63
N ASN A 271 -9.33 12.06 -6.40
CA ASN A 271 -8.30 11.20 -6.98
C ASN A 271 -8.46 9.77 -6.45
N SER A 272 -8.84 8.85 -7.34
CA SER A 272 -9.15 7.46 -6.97
C SER A 272 -7.98 6.75 -6.29
N SER A 273 -6.73 7.08 -6.63
CA SER A 273 -5.56 6.45 -6.00
C SER A 273 -5.46 6.67 -4.49
N LEU A 274 -6.07 7.73 -3.95
CA LEU A 274 -6.13 7.98 -2.50
C LEU A 274 -7.02 6.95 -1.77
N ILE A 275 -7.97 6.36 -2.47
CA ILE A 275 -8.94 5.41 -1.93
C ILE A 275 -8.57 3.97 -2.35
N ASP A 276 -8.24 3.77 -3.63
CA ASP A 276 -8.04 2.43 -4.19
C ASP A 276 -6.72 1.77 -3.73
N CYS A 277 -5.71 2.56 -3.32
CA CYS A 277 -4.36 2.03 -3.05
C CYS A 277 -4.13 1.50 -1.63
N GLN A 278 -5.02 1.70 -0.67
CA GLN A 278 -4.88 1.21 0.72
C GLN A 278 -3.49 1.53 1.33
N THR A 279 -3.15 2.82 1.40
CA THR A 279 -1.83 3.31 1.83
C THR A 279 -1.94 4.34 2.95
N CYS A 280 -0.80 4.91 3.37
CA CYS A 280 -0.77 6.04 4.30
C CYS A 280 -1.60 7.23 3.78
N ARG A 281 -1.73 7.38 2.46
CA ARG A 281 -2.49 8.47 1.82
C ARG A 281 -4.01 8.33 1.93
N SER A 282 -4.52 7.20 2.37
CA SER A 282 -5.96 7.03 2.64
C SER A 282 -6.48 8.01 3.68
N ILE A 283 -5.61 8.48 4.58
CA ILE A 283 -5.97 9.53 5.56
C ILE A 283 -6.29 10.86 4.86
N GLU A 284 -5.61 11.16 3.77
CA GLU A 284 -5.91 12.32 2.94
C GLU A 284 -7.31 12.23 2.32
N ALA A 285 -7.68 11.04 1.79
CA ALA A 285 -9.03 10.81 1.28
C ALA A 285 -10.09 11.03 2.36
N ILE A 286 -9.88 10.46 3.56
CA ILE A 286 -10.79 10.63 4.71
C ILE A 286 -10.95 12.11 5.04
N ARG A 287 -9.85 12.87 5.10
CA ARG A 287 -9.85 14.31 5.39
C ARG A 287 -10.59 15.11 4.32
N ILE A 288 -10.36 14.84 3.04
CA ILE A 288 -11.02 15.51 1.91
C ILE A 288 -12.54 15.26 1.99
N ILE A 289 -12.95 14.00 2.18
CA ILE A 289 -14.37 13.64 2.27
C ILE A 289 -15.00 14.32 3.49
N SER A 290 -14.36 14.22 4.67
CA SER A 290 -14.85 14.81 5.91
C SER A 290 -15.06 16.32 5.77
N ASN A 291 -14.08 17.02 5.22
CA ASN A 291 -14.19 18.46 4.99
C ASN A 291 -15.34 18.80 4.04
N PHE A 292 -15.54 17.98 3.00
CA PHE A 292 -16.60 18.23 2.00
C PHE A 292 -18.01 18.03 2.57
N ILE A 293 -18.23 16.99 3.38
CA ILE A 293 -19.56 16.66 3.90
C ILE A 293 -19.94 17.45 5.15
N HIS A 294 -18.96 18.02 5.88
CA HIS A 294 -19.15 18.81 7.09
C HIS A 294 -18.89 20.30 6.90
N GLN A 295 -18.74 20.79 5.65
CA GLN A 295 -18.63 22.21 5.38
C GLN A 295 -19.87 22.93 5.96
N LYS A 296 -19.59 23.88 6.88
CA LYS A 296 -20.59 24.80 7.47
C LYS A 296 -20.78 26.02 6.58
#